data_647927a049b7eac76f983d7d7c7efa23
#
_entry.id   647927a049b7eac76f983d7d7c7efa23
#
_cell.length_a   1.000
_cell.length_b   1.000
_cell.length_c   1.000
_cell.angle_alpha   90.00
_cell.angle_beta   90.00
_cell.angle_gamma   90.00
#
_symmetry.space_group_name_H-M   'P 1'
#
loop_
_entity.id
_entity.type
_entity.pdbx_description
1 polymer ?
#
loop_
_entity_poly.entity_id
_entity_poly.type
_entity_poly.pdbx_seq_one_letter_code
_entity_poly.pdbx_strand_id
1 'polypeptide(L)'
;TTIEILIPDFKGEEESFKIILQNPPDILNHNLETVKRLYHGVRPQAKYERSLELISWFKEHKLRTKSGIMVGIGETKEEVVDLINDLFNHGCDIMTIGQYLQPTKNHLPVHRYVTLDEFQFYKDYGLKLGLKAVESSPLVRSSYHADKHAELV
;
A
#
# COMPACT_ATOMS: atom_id res chain seq x y z
N THR A 1 14.96 -17.57 6.80
CA THR A 1 13.64 -17.32 6.13
C THR A 1 13.11 -15.98 6.60
N THR A 2 12.73 -15.10 5.68
CA THR A 2 12.13 -13.80 5.97
C THR A 2 10.61 -13.92 5.94
N ILE A 3 9.92 -13.27 6.87
CA ILE A 3 8.47 -13.35 7.02
C ILE A 3 7.86 -11.98 6.71
N GLU A 4 7.00 -11.94 5.72
CA GLU A 4 6.10 -10.81 5.45
C GLU A 4 4.67 -11.21 5.85
N ILE A 5 3.98 -10.36 6.59
CA ILE A 5 2.56 -10.54 6.91
C ILE A 5 1.72 -9.39 6.37
N LEU A 6 0.55 -9.71 5.86
CA LEU A 6 -0.48 -8.74 5.48
C LEU A 6 -1.54 -8.70 6.57
N ILE A 7 -1.81 -7.52 7.10
CA ILE A 7 -2.77 -7.33 8.20
C ILE A 7 -3.90 -6.37 7.81
N PRO A 8 -5.10 -6.54 8.41
CA PRO A 8 -6.16 -5.54 8.37
C PRO A 8 -5.83 -4.36 9.30
N ASP A 9 -6.66 -3.32 9.32
CA ASP A 9 -6.45 -2.15 10.16
C ASP A 9 -6.85 -2.35 11.63
N PHE A 10 -7.45 -3.48 11.99
CA PHE A 10 -7.95 -3.80 13.35
C PHE A 10 -8.77 -2.67 13.97
N LYS A 11 -9.43 -1.86 13.16
CA LYS A 11 -10.17 -0.66 13.58
C LYS A 11 -9.34 0.35 14.39
N GLY A 12 -8.01 0.29 14.26
CA GLY A 12 -7.06 1.12 15.00
C GLY A 12 -6.80 0.68 16.44
N GLU A 13 -7.14 -0.55 16.82
CA GLU A 13 -6.92 -1.08 18.16
C GLU A 13 -5.44 -1.42 18.40
N GLU A 14 -4.73 -0.59 19.15
CA GLU A 14 -3.31 -0.79 19.45
C GLU A 14 -3.00 -2.10 20.18
N GLU A 15 -3.94 -2.63 20.97
CA GLU A 15 -3.75 -3.93 21.64
C GLU A 15 -3.54 -5.07 20.62
N SER A 16 -4.24 -5.01 19.48
CA SER A 16 -4.02 -5.96 18.38
C SER A 16 -2.63 -5.79 17.76
N PHE A 17 -2.15 -4.56 17.63
CA PHE A 17 -0.80 -4.27 17.12
C PHE A 17 0.29 -4.80 18.06
N LYS A 18 0.11 -4.64 19.37
CA LYS A 18 1.05 -5.15 20.39
C LYS A 18 1.17 -6.67 20.37
N ILE A 19 0.09 -7.38 20.05
CA ILE A 19 0.14 -8.86 19.90
C ILE A 19 1.07 -9.25 18.74
N ILE A 20 1.03 -8.52 17.63
CA ILE A 20 1.93 -8.76 16.49
C ILE A 20 3.39 -8.55 16.91
N LEU A 21 3.68 -7.54 17.73
CA LEU A 21 5.03 -7.25 18.20
C LEU A 21 5.61 -8.30 19.15
N GLN A 22 4.81 -9.21 19.70
CA GLN A 22 5.32 -10.31 20.49
C GLN A 22 6.14 -11.31 19.65
N ASN A 23 5.79 -11.43 18.35
CA ASN A 23 6.53 -12.20 17.36
C ASN A 23 6.57 -11.39 16.05
N PRO A 24 7.43 -10.37 15.98
CA PRO A 24 7.39 -9.41 14.90
C PRO A 24 7.81 -10.03 13.56
N PRO A 25 7.11 -9.70 12.47
CA PRO A 25 7.56 -10.08 11.14
C PRO A 25 8.74 -9.21 10.70
N ASP A 26 9.44 -9.64 9.66
CA ASP A 26 10.49 -8.84 9.02
C ASP A 26 9.89 -7.67 8.22
N ILE A 27 8.74 -7.91 7.57
CA ILE A 27 7.99 -6.90 6.81
C ILE A 27 6.52 -6.95 7.22
N LEU A 28 6.00 -5.78 7.61
CA LEU A 28 4.58 -5.61 7.88
C LEU A 28 3.91 -4.91 6.72
N ASN A 29 2.94 -5.57 6.10
CA ASN A 29 2.17 -5.07 4.98
C ASN A 29 0.73 -4.72 5.41
N HIS A 30 0.31 -3.50 5.09
CA HIS A 30 -1.08 -3.08 5.19
C HIS A 30 -1.42 -2.22 3.97
N ASN A 31 -2.35 -2.68 3.15
CA ASN A 31 -2.71 -2.01 1.90
C ASN A 31 -3.68 -0.85 2.13
N LEU A 32 -3.37 0.32 1.55
CA LEU A 32 -4.32 1.43 1.45
C LEU A 32 -5.41 1.16 0.42
N GLU A 33 -5.15 0.35 -0.59
CA GLU A 33 -6.01 -0.08 -1.69
C GLU A 33 -6.34 1.01 -2.69
N THR A 34 -6.71 2.23 -2.27
CA THR A 34 -7.08 3.33 -3.16
C THR A 34 -6.81 4.71 -2.52
N VAL A 35 -7.01 5.77 -3.30
CA VAL A 35 -6.85 7.16 -2.86
C VAL A 35 -7.97 7.59 -1.90
N LYS A 36 -7.69 8.59 -1.09
CA LYS A 36 -8.58 9.08 -0.01
C LYS A 36 -10.02 9.33 -0.46
N ARG A 37 -10.21 10.04 -1.58
CA ARG A 37 -11.55 10.39 -2.10
C ARG A 37 -12.42 9.16 -2.39
N LEU A 38 -11.80 8.06 -2.81
CA LEU A 38 -12.52 6.85 -3.20
C LEU A 38 -12.81 5.87 -2.05
N TYR A 39 -12.30 6.14 -0.85
CA TYR A 39 -12.45 5.22 0.28
C TYR A 39 -13.90 4.87 0.58
N HIS A 40 -14.80 5.86 0.59
CA HIS A 40 -16.21 5.60 0.89
C HIS A 40 -16.86 4.61 -0.08
N GLY A 41 -16.52 4.67 -1.36
CA GLY A 41 -17.07 3.77 -2.38
C GLY A 41 -16.36 2.41 -2.48
N VAL A 42 -15.06 2.38 -2.22
CA VAL A 42 -14.21 1.17 -2.39
C VAL A 42 -14.07 0.39 -1.09
N ARG A 43 -13.92 1.09 0.02
CA ARG A 43 -13.68 0.52 1.36
C ARG A 43 -14.53 1.23 2.42
N PRO A 44 -15.85 1.11 2.40
CA PRO A 44 -16.76 1.92 3.23
C PRO A 44 -16.55 1.76 4.74
N GLN A 45 -15.99 0.65 5.20
CA GLN A 45 -15.70 0.41 6.61
C GLN A 45 -14.27 0.79 7.03
N ALA A 46 -13.40 1.13 6.09
CA ALA A 46 -12.03 1.56 6.35
C ALA A 46 -11.93 3.09 6.39
N LYS A 47 -10.86 3.58 6.98
CA LYS A 47 -10.53 5.01 7.01
C LYS A 47 -9.10 5.21 6.50
N TYR A 48 -8.93 6.12 5.57
CA TYR A 48 -7.64 6.42 4.94
C TYR A 48 -6.59 6.81 5.99
N GLU A 49 -6.92 7.75 6.86
CA GLU A 49 -6.03 8.24 7.92
C GLU A 49 -5.65 7.14 8.90
N ARG A 50 -6.60 6.28 9.26
CA ARG A 50 -6.34 5.15 10.17
C ARG A 50 -5.34 4.16 9.59
N SER A 51 -5.39 3.92 8.29
CA SER A 51 -4.42 3.07 7.60
C SER A 51 -3.02 3.69 7.59
N LEU A 52 -2.90 5.01 7.40
CA LEU A 52 -1.63 5.73 7.49
C LEU A 52 -1.06 5.72 8.92
N GLU A 53 -1.89 5.95 9.92
CA GLU A 53 -1.51 5.91 11.33
C GLU A 53 -0.98 4.53 11.74
N LEU A 54 -1.61 3.45 11.24
CA LEU A 54 -1.13 2.08 11.44
C LEU A 54 0.30 1.90 10.92
N ILE A 55 0.58 2.37 9.71
CA ILE A 55 1.92 2.29 9.10
C ILE A 55 2.93 3.05 9.96
N SER A 56 2.59 4.29 10.38
CA SER A 56 3.44 5.08 11.28
C SER A 56 3.71 4.36 12.59
N TRP A 57 2.68 3.77 13.20
CA TRP A 57 2.80 3.08 14.47
C TRP A 57 3.80 1.92 14.41
N PHE A 58 3.70 1.08 13.39
CA PHE A 58 4.63 -0.02 13.21
C PHE A 58 6.03 0.46 12.82
N LYS A 59 6.14 1.56 12.06
CA LYS A 59 7.44 2.16 11.74
C LYS A 59 8.15 2.70 12.98
N GLU A 60 7.44 3.33 13.90
CA GLU A 60 7.96 3.78 15.19
C GLU A 60 8.49 2.62 16.04
N HIS A 61 7.89 1.43 15.88
CA HIS A 61 8.34 0.18 16.51
C HIS A 61 9.41 -0.56 15.67
N LYS A 62 10.05 0.14 14.73
CA LYS A 62 11.22 -0.30 13.96
C LYS A 62 10.97 -1.46 12.99
N LEU A 63 9.72 -1.71 12.60
CA LEU A 63 9.41 -2.66 11.56
C LEU A 63 9.61 -2.05 10.17
N ARG A 64 9.96 -2.91 9.20
CA ARG A 64 9.90 -2.56 7.80
C ARG A 64 8.44 -2.56 7.36
N THR A 65 7.97 -1.46 6.80
CA THR A 65 6.56 -1.30 6.43
C THR A 65 6.36 -1.30 4.93
N LYS A 66 5.24 -1.87 4.51
CA LYS A 66 4.86 -1.99 3.10
C LYS A 66 3.38 -1.66 2.95
N SER A 67 3.02 -1.04 1.83
CA SER A 67 1.64 -0.78 1.46
C SER A 67 1.44 -0.92 -0.04
N GLY A 68 0.21 -1.17 -0.46
CA GLY A 68 -0.15 -1.29 -1.86
C GLY A 68 -1.45 -0.59 -2.20
N ILE A 69 -1.56 -0.20 -3.46
CA ILE A 69 -2.79 0.32 -4.06
C ILE A 69 -3.04 -0.31 -5.42
N MET A 70 -4.28 -0.21 -5.85
CA MET A 70 -4.69 -0.48 -7.24
C MET A 70 -5.14 0.82 -7.88
N VAL A 71 -4.78 1.01 -9.15
CA VAL A 71 -5.12 2.17 -9.98
C VAL A 71 -6.01 1.77 -11.15
N GLY A 72 -6.73 2.74 -11.72
CA GLY A 72 -7.71 2.50 -12.78
C GLY A 72 -9.13 2.31 -12.27
N ILE A 73 -9.43 2.74 -11.03
CA ILE A 73 -10.75 2.62 -10.40
C ILE A 73 -11.52 3.96 -10.38
N GLY A 74 -10.86 5.08 -10.79
CA GLY A 74 -11.46 6.42 -10.86
C GLY A 74 -10.63 7.54 -10.21
N GLU A 75 -9.43 7.21 -9.72
CA GLU A 75 -8.48 8.18 -9.18
C GLU A 75 -7.84 9.03 -10.29
N THR A 76 -7.34 10.21 -9.91
CA THR A 76 -6.47 11.00 -10.77
C THR A 76 -5.00 10.70 -10.49
N LYS A 77 -4.12 11.08 -11.42
CA LYS A 77 -2.67 10.94 -11.25
C LYS A 77 -2.15 11.73 -10.04
N GLU A 78 -2.68 12.93 -9.85
CA GLU A 78 -2.34 13.81 -8.73
C GLU A 78 -2.72 13.18 -7.39
N GLU A 79 -3.89 12.55 -7.30
CA GLU A 79 -4.31 11.85 -6.09
C GLU A 79 -3.39 10.66 -5.75
N VAL A 80 -2.86 9.96 -6.75
CA VAL A 80 -1.87 8.90 -6.52
C VAL A 80 -0.55 9.48 -6.01
N VAL A 81 -0.11 10.60 -6.58
CA VAL A 81 1.09 11.32 -6.11
C VAL A 81 0.92 11.77 -4.65
N ASP A 82 -0.23 12.33 -4.30
CA ASP A 82 -0.54 12.71 -2.91
C ASP A 82 -0.47 11.51 -1.96
N LEU A 83 -1.03 10.37 -2.39
CA LEU A 83 -0.99 9.13 -1.62
C LEU A 83 0.46 8.62 -1.43
N ILE A 84 1.29 8.68 -2.46
CA ILE A 84 2.71 8.30 -2.36
C ILE A 84 3.42 9.20 -1.33
N ASN A 85 3.17 10.52 -1.36
CA ASN A 85 3.69 11.45 -0.37
C ASN A 85 3.21 11.12 1.04
N ASP A 86 1.91 10.84 1.21
CA ASP A 86 1.33 10.48 2.49
C ASP A 86 1.97 9.21 3.06
N LEU A 87 2.14 8.17 2.25
CA LEU A 87 2.80 6.94 2.65
C LEU A 87 4.25 7.18 3.08
N PHE A 88 5.01 7.92 2.28
CA PHE A 88 6.39 8.26 2.62
C PHE A 88 6.47 9.04 3.93
N ASN A 89 5.64 10.05 4.12
CA ASN A 89 5.60 10.89 5.32
C ASN A 89 5.20 10.10 6.58
N HIS A 90 4.46 8.99 6.42
CA HIS A 90 4.10 8.07 7.51
C HIS A 90 5.10 6.93 7.70
N GLY A 91 6.24 6.97 7.01
CA GLY A 91 7.32 6.02 7.22
C GLY A 91 7.20 4.72 6.43
N CYS A 92 6.38 4.66 5.39
CA CYS A 92 6.32 3.50 4.50
C CYS A 92 7.64 3.32 3.77
N ASP A 93 8.15 2.09 3.76
CA ASP A 93 9.42 1.76 3.10
C ASP A 93 9.21 1.21 1.69
N ILE A 94 8.17 0.42 1.48
CA ILE A 94 7.95 -0.35 0.25
C ILE A 94 6.52 -0.09 -0.23
N MET A 95 6.37 0.17 -1.54
CA MET A 95 5.07 0.37 -2.15
C MET A 95 4.85 -0.53 -3.36
N THR A 96 3.63 -1.05 -3.50
CA THR A 96 3.18 -1.77 -4.70
C THR A 96 2.01 -1.06 -5.35
N ILE A 97 2.03 -0.95 -6.68
CA ILE A 97 0.98 -0.33 -7.48
C ILE A 97 0.62 -1.25 -8.64
N GLY A 98 -0.61 -1.73 -8.66
CA GLY A 98 -1.12 -2.63 -9.71
C GLY A 98 -2.39 -2.10 -10.38
N GLN A 99 -2.74 -2.67 -11.52
CA GLN A 99 -4.00 -2.35 -12.21
C GLN A 99 -5.18 -2.98 -11.48
N TYR A 100 -6.21 -2.19 -11.21
CA TYR A 100 -7.49 -2.70 -10.74
C TYR A 100 -8.17 -3.54 -11.83
N LEU A 101 -8.59 -4.74 -11.47
CA LEU A 101 -9.40 -5.62 -12.31
C LEU A 101 -10.68 -5.94 -11.54
N GLN A 102 -11.83 -5.81 -12.20
CA GLN A 102 -13.12 -6.10 -11.58
C GLN A 102 -13.25 -7.60 -11.24
N PRO A 103 -13.34 -7.99 -9.95
CA PRO A 103 -13.38 -9.40 -9.58
C PRO A 103 -14.69 -10.09 -9.99
N THR A 104 -15.81 -9.41 -9.83
CA THR A 104 -17.14 -9.87 -10.21
C THR A 104 -18.01 -8.69 -10.66
N LYS A 105 -19.15 -8.98 -11.26
CA LYS A 105 -20.11 -7.94 -11.70
C LYS A 105 -20.67 -7.08 -10.57
N ASN A 106 -20.54 -7.53 -9.33
CA ASN A 106 -20.99 -6.79 -8.13
C ASN A 106 -19.95 -5.81 -7.60
N HIS A 107 -18.73 -5.85 -8.12
CA HIS A 107 -17.66 -4.90 -7.77
C HIS A 107 -17.65 -3.70 -8.72
N LEU A 108 -16.95 -2.65 -8.34
CA LEU A 108 -16.80 -1.47 -9.18
C LEU A 108 -16.19 -1.85 -10.54
N PRO A 109 -16.68 -1.29 -11.66
CA PRO A 109 -16.10 -1.53 -12.97
C PRO A 109 -14.70 -0.90 -13.07
N VAL A 110 -13.87 -1.41 -13.96
CA VAL A 110 -12.61 -0.77 -14.34
C VAL A 110 -12.94 0.58 -14.97
N HIS A 111 -12.42 1.68 -14.40
CA HIS A 111 -12.62 3.02 -14.93
C HIS A 111 -11.75 3.26 -16.17
N ARG A 112 -10.48 2.85 -16.08
CA ARG A 112 -9.53 2.87 -17.18
C ARG A 112 -8.40 1.87 -16.99
N TYR A 113 -7.72 1.53 -18.05
CA TYR A 113 -6.45 0.80 -17.99
C TYR A 113 -5.31 1.82 -18.00
N VAL A 114 -4.56 1.85 -16.91
CA VAL A 114 -3.46 2.79 -16.71
C VAL A 114 -2.29 2.43 -17.63
N THR A 115 -1.68 3.42 -18.26
CA THR A 115 -0.59 3.20 -19.20
C THR A 115 0.70 2.74 -18.50
N LEU A 116 1.57 2.05 -19.23
CA LEU A 116 2.89 1.64 -18.72
C LEU A 116 3.74 2.85 -18.34
N ASP A 117 3.66 3.95 -19.10
CA ASP A 117 4.38 5.20 -18.81
C ASP A 117 3.92 5.81 -17.48
N GLU A 118 2.63 5.75 -17.16
CA GLU A 118 2.10 6.25 -15.90
C GLU A 118 2.55 5.35 -14.71
N PHE A 119 2.55 4.02 -14.87
CA PHE A 119 3.13 3.11 -13.88
C PHE A 119 4.61 3.40 -13.64
N GLN A 120 5.37 3.65 -14.69
CA GLN A 120 6.80 4.00 -14.59
C GLN A 120 6.99 5.34 -13.88
N PHE A 121 6.12 6.32 -14.18
CA PHE A 121 6.14 7.61 -13.48
C PHE A 121 5.95 7.45 -11.98
N TYR A 122 4.99 6.64 -11.53
CA TYR A 122 4.76 6.40 -10.09
C TYR A 122 5.97 5.74 -9.44
N LYS A 123 6.59 4.78 -10.11
CA LYS A 123 7.81 4.14 -9.62
C LYS A 123 8.93 5.14 -9.44
N ASP A 124 9.23 5.91 -10.47
CA ASP A 124 10.31 6.90 -10.45
C ASP A 124 10.06 7.98 -9.41
N TYR A 125 8.82 8.44 -9.31
CA TYR A 125 8.42 9.43 -8.30
C TYR A 125 8.64 8.92 -6.87
N GLY A 126 8.16 7.74 -6.57
CA GLY A 126 8.30 7.14 -5.24
C GLY A 126 9.74 6.87 -4.84
N LEU A 127 10.56 6.35 -5.76
CA LEU A 127 11.99 6.12 -5.51
C LEU A 127 12.76 7.44 -5.32
N LYS A 128 12.46 8.46 -6.13
CA LYS A 128 13.09 9.79 -6.00
C LYS A 128 12.71 10.47 -4.68
N LEU A 129 11.46 10.27 -4.22
CA LEU A 129 11.00 10.79 -2.94
C LEU A 129 11.75 10.16 -1.75
N GLY A 130 12.14 8.89 -1.86
CA GLY A 130 12.90 8.18 -0.83
C GLY A 130 12.35 6.83 -0.40
N LEU A 131 11.27 6.33 -1.03
CA LEU A 131 10.84 4.94 -0.81
C LEU A 131 11.96 3.97 -1.17
N LYS A 132 12.13 2.92 -0.40
CA LYS A 132 13.22 1.95 -0.59
C LYS A 132 12.98 0.99 -1.75
N ALA A 133 11.71 0.69 -2.04
CA ALA A 133 11.31 -0.07 -3.21
C ALA A 133 9.91 0.36 -3.65
N VAL A 134 9.71 0.39 -4.96
CA VAL A 134 8.41 0.61 -5.59
C VAL A 134 8.25 -0.38 -6.73
N GLU A 135 7.28 -1.27 -6.60
CA GLU A 135 6.85 -2.17 -7.67
C GLU A 135 5.58 -1.61 -8.30
N SER A 136 5.67 -1.18 -9.56
CA SER A 136 4.59 -0.48 -10.24
C SER A 136 4.45 -0.99 -11.68
N SER A 137 3.44 -1.83 -11.92
CA SER A 137 3.08 -2.31 -13.24
C SER A 137 1.69 -2.96 -13.21
N PRO A 138 1.05 -3.21 -14.38
CA PRO A 138 -0.32 -3.74 -14.43
C PRO A 138 -0.53 -5.05 -13.66
N LEU A 139 0.44 -5.95 -13.66
CA LEU A 139 0.32 -7.27 -13.05
C LEU A 139 0.83 -7.34 -11.61
N VAL A 140 1.32 -6.23 -11.05
CA VAL A 140 1.78 -6.18 -9.66
C VAL A 140 0.64 -6.47 -8.69
N ARG A 141 0.94 -7.26 -7.67
CA ARG A 141 0.09 -7.53 -6.50
C ARG A 141 0.92 -7.36 -5.23
N SER A 142 0.29 -7.36 -4.08
CA SER A 142 0.96 -7.10 -2.79
C SER A 142 2.13 -8.05 -2.51
N SER A 143 2.07 -9.28 -3.00
CA SER A 143 3.13 -10.29 -2.84
C SER A 143 4.20 -10.26 -3.96
N TYR A 144 4.06 -9.37 -4.95
CA TYR A 144 4.99 -9.32 -6.08
C TYR A 144 6.39 -8.95 -5.63
N HIS A 145 7.38 -9.75 -6.03
CA HIS A 145 8.80 -9.60 -5.65
C HIS A 145 9.04 -9.52 -4.12
N ALA A 146 8.21 -10.18 -3.32
CA ALA A 146 8.38 -10.21 -1.87
C ALA A 146 9.76 -10.76 -1.45
N ASP A 147 10.31 -11.70 -2.22
CA ASP A 147 11.67 -12.23 -2.06
C ASP A 147 12.75 -11.15 -2.17
N LYS A 148 12.61 -10.23 -3.11
CA LYS A 148 13.55 -9.08 -3.28
C LYS A 148 13.40 -8.06 -2.16
N HIS A 149 12.20 -7.88 -1.63
CA HIS A 149 11.96 -6.98 -0.51
C HIS A 149 12.61 -7.50 0.79
N ALA A 150 12.79 -8.81 0.91
CA ALA A 150 13.49 -9.43 2.03
C ALA A 150 14.97 -8.98 2.13
N GLU A 151 15.60 -8.62 1.02
CA GLU A 151 16.98 -8.12 0.99
C GLU A 151 17.12 -6.71 1.61
N LEU A 152 15.99 -6.02 1.85
CA LEU A 152 15.95 -4.70 2.47
C LEU A 152 15.87 -4.74 4.00
N VAL A 153 15.76 -5.92 4.56
CA VAL A 153 15.59 -6.15 6.02
C VAL A 153 16.94 -6.22 6.74
#